data_d2fc77d01634ac003ee2d199d899876d
#
_entry.id   d2fc77d01634ac003ee2d199d899876d
#
_cell.length_a   1.000
_cell.length_b   1.000
_cell.length_c   1.000
_cell.angle_alpha   90.00
_cell.angle_beta   90.00
_cell.angle_gamma   90.00
#
_symmetry.space_group_name_H-M   'P 1'
#
loop_
_entity.id
_entity.type
_entity.pdbx_description
1 polymer ?
#
loop_
_entity_poly.entity_id
_entity_poly.type
_entity_poly.pdbx_seq_one_letter_code
_entity_poly.pdbx_strand_id
1 'polypeptide(L)'
;MGRTDGLTRGEEHVPKQLLFEDIARGKLLKGVEKLADAVAVTMGPAGHNVIIDKSFGGPTVTKDGVTVSKEVDLEDRFENMGAKLVNEVASKTSDLAGDGTTTATVLAREIFREGTKMVAAGSNPMAVRRGIEKGVAAAVERLHEIAKKVDRPEEVAQVGAISANNDRGIGDLLAEALQKVGKDGVITVEEGKTTDTTVRFVDGMQFDKGYASPYFINRPAEMNCEFSDALILIHEKKISSLRDLVPVLEKVAQTGKPLLIIAEDVDGDALTALVVNKLRGVLNVCVAKAPGFGDRRKAMLGDIATLTGGTLLSEDLGIKLENVELSQLGTAKTVTVDKNETTIVEGGGDQAEVKARVQQIRTQIEGTESEYDREKLQERLAKLTGGVAIVSVGAGTEAEMKQKKARVEDALHATRAAVEEGIVPGGGVALVRCREAVEKAASQAKGDERTGVQIILRALEAPIRQIASNAGIDGSVVADEVSQKDLTVGYDANTGAYVDMLKAGIIDPVKVVRVALTNAASISGLMLTTEALVTNLEKEDLKKHRVEGSVR
;
A
#
# COMPACT_ATOMS: atom_id res chain seq x y z
N MET A 1 -49.97 -38.25 5.32
CA MET A 1 -50.29 -36.88 4.85
C MET A 1 -49.79 -35.90 5.87
N GLY A 2 -48.75 -35.19 5.59
CA GLY A 2 -48.15 -34.14 6.43
C GLY A 2 -47.10 -33.45 5.59
N ARG A 3 -47.49 -32.36 4.92
CA ARG A 3 -46.60 -31.48 4.15
C ARG A 3 -45.69 -30.72 5.12
N THR A 4 -44.40 -30.92 5.01
CA THR A 4 -43.38 -30.03 5.57
C THR A 4 -43.11 -28.91 4.56
N ASP A 5 -43.72 -27.76 4.77
CA ASP A 5 -43.40 -26.55 4.03
C ASP A 5 -41.97 -26.11 4.38
N GLY A 6 -41.07 -26.28 3.42
CA GLY A 6 -39.74 -25.69 3.42
C GLY A 6 -39.83 -24.16 3.26
N LEU A 7 -39.74 -23.44 4.36
CA LEU A 7 -39.56 -22.00 4.36
C LEU A 7 -38.15 -21.69 3.78
N THR A 8 -38.10 -21.37 2.49
CA THR A 8 -37.00 -20.61 1.90
C THR A 8 -36.93 -19.28 2.64
N ARG A 9 -35.85 -19.04 3.37
CA ARG A 9 -35.52 -17.70 3.87
C ARG A 9 -35.35 -16.80 2.64
N GLY A 10 -36.41 -16.04 2.33
CA GLY A 10 -36.33 -14.96 1.37
C GLY A 10 -35.27 -13.96 1.83
N GLU A 11 -34.37 -13.59 0.94
CA GLU A 11 -33.50 -12.45 1.15
C GLU A 11 -34.37 -11.26 1.54
N GLU A 12 -34.23 -10.75 2.76
CA GLU A 12 -34.90 -9.52 3.20
C GLU A 12 -34.45 -8.40 2.26
N HIS A 13 -35.31 -8.02 1.35
CA HIS A 13 -35.09 -6.88 0.45
C HIS A 13 -35.08 -5.60 1.30
N VAL A 14 -33.87 -5.16 1.73
CA VAL A 14 -33.69 -3.91 2.46
C VAL A 14 -33.87 -2.77 1.44
N PRO A 15 -34.86 -1.88 1.63
CA PRO A 15 -35.10 -0.77 0.71
C PRO A 15 -33.88 0.14 0.67
N LYS A 16 -33.65 0.75 -0.50
CA LYS A 16 -32.51 1.64 -0.76
C LYS A 16 -32.94 3.10 -0.65
N GLN A 17 -32.04 3.90 -0.12
CA GLN A 17 -32.14 5.36 -0.15
C GLN A 17 -31.22 5.88 -1.26
N LEU A 18 -31.70 6.88 -2.01
CA LEU A 18 -31.00 7.48 -3.14
C LEU A 18 -30.87 8.98 -2.94
N LEU A 19 -29.72 9.54 -3.29
CA LEU A 19 -29.49 10.96 -3.43
C LEU A 19 -28.90 11.23 -4.83
N PHE A 20 -29.22 12.38 -5.39
CA PHE A 20 -28.83 12.75 -6.75
C PHE A 20 -28.17 14.12 -6.82
N GLU A 21 -27.45 14.37 -7.90
CA GLU A 21 -26.94 15.66 -8.31
C GLU A 21 -26.10 16.38 -7.22
N ASP A 22 -26.30 17.67 -7.04
CA ASP A 22 -25.54 18.51 -6.13
C ASP A 22 -25.75 18.13 -4.66
N ILE A 23 -26.93 17.56 -4.31
CA ILE A 23 -27.19 17.07 -2.95
C ILE A 23 -26.27 15.88 -2.65
N ALA A 24 -26.12 14.97 -3.61
CA ALA A 24 -25.23 13.82 -3.48
C ALA A 24 -23.77 14.26 -3.34
N ARG A 25 -23.30 15.14 -4.22
CA ARG A 25 -21.94 15.71 -4.17
C ARG A 25 -21.67 16.49 -2.88
N GLY A 26 -22.64 17.26 -2.42
CA GLY A 26 -22.56 18.00 -1.16
C GLY A 26 -22.41 17.10 0.08
N LYS A 27 -23.09 15.94 0.10
CA LYS A 27 -22.93 14.95 1.16
C LYS A 27 -21.56 14.28 1.12
N LEU A 28 -21.11 13.89 -0.07
CA LEU A 28 -19.72 13.37 -0.25
C LEU A 28 -18.69 14.38 0.25
N LEU A 29 -18.83 15.67 -0.13
CA LEU A 29 -17.89 16.72 0.27
C LEU A 29 -17.80 16.87 1.79
N LYS A 30 -18.93 16.87 2.49
CA LYS A 30 -18.92 16.94 3.97
C LYS A 30 -18.17 15.76 4.60
N GLY A 31 -18.33 14.55 4.05
CA GLY A 31 -17.58 13.37 4.51
C GLY A 31 -16.08 13.48 4.25
N VAL A 32 -15.71 13.93 3.06
CA VAL A 32 -14.31 14.22 2.67
C VAL A 32 -13.70 15.25 3.62
N GLU A 33 -14.39 16.35 3.90
CA GLU A 33 -13.89 17.41 4.77
C GLU A 33 -13.70 16.92 6.21
N LYS A 34 -14.68 16.25 6.79
CA LYS A 34 -14.58 15.71 8.15
C LYS A 34 -13.38 14.77 8.34
N LEU A 35 -13.18 13.84 7.42
CA LEU A 35 -12.03 12.94 7.49
C LEU A 35 -10.71 13.69 7.25
N ALA A 36 -10.67 14.53 6.21
CA ALA A 36 -9.45 15.25 5.85
C ALA A 36 -9.03 16.25 6.93
N ASP A 37 -9.97 16.91 7.61
CA ASP A 37 -9.65 17.81 8.71
C ASP A 37 -9.06 17.06 9.92
N ALA A 38 -9.59 15.85 10.24
CA ALA A 38 -9.03 15.01 11.30
C ALA A 38 -7.61 14.53 10.98
N VAL A 39 -7.32 14.25 9.70
CA VAL A 39 -5.99 13.79 9.24
C VAL A 39 -5.03 14.95 9.08
N ALA A 40 -5.47 16.09 8.52
CA ALA A 40 -4.62 17.23 8.19
C ALA A 40 -3.93 17.88 9.40
N VAL A 41 -4.52 17.79 10.59
CA VAL A 41 -3.90 18.32 11.82
C VAL A 41 -2.60 17.62 12.20
N THR A 42 -2.35 16.42 11.69
CA THR A 42 -1.12 15.67 11.94
C THR A 42 0.05 16.07 11.04
N MET A 43 -0.20 16.88 10.00
CA MET A 43 0.75 17.17 8.94
C MET A 43 1.89 18.09 9.37
N GLY A 44 3.12 17.71 9.02
CA GLY A 44 4.33 18.49 9.24
C GLY A 44 4.90 18.42 10.67
N PRO A 45 6.03 19.10 10.93
CA PRO A 45 6.73 18.99 12.21
C PRO A 45 5.93 19.57 13.38
N ALA A 46 5.11 20.60 13.14
CA ALA A 46 4.17 21.17 14.10
C ALA A 46 2.81 20.46 14.13
N GLY A 47 2.69 19.30 13.48
CA GLY A 47 1.46 18.50 13.49
C GLY A 47 1.08 18.04 14.91
N HIS A 48 -0.23 17.99 15.17
CA HIS A 48 -0.79 17.65 16.46
C HIS A 48 -1.15 16.16 16.55
N ASN A 49 -1.23 15.65 17.79
CA ASN A 49 -1.72 14.31 18.05
C ASN A 49 -3.25 14.26 17.89
N VAL A 50 -3.74 13.12 17.41
CA VAL A 50 -5.16 12.76 17.40
C VAL A 50 -5.37 11.66 18.45
N ILE A 51 -6.42 11.80 19.26
CA ILE A 51 -6.83 10.80 20.25
C ILE A 51 -8.00 10.02 19.68
N ILE A 52 -7.86 8.71 19.60
CA ILE A 52 -8.85 7.78 19.07
C ILE A 52 -9.38 6.94 20.22
N ASP A 53 -10.69 6.98 20.44
CA ASP A 53 -11.37 6.12 21.40
C ASP A 53 -11.42 4.68 20.88
N LYS A 54 -11.24 3.70 21.76
CA LYS A 54 -11.33 2.27 21.43
C LYS A 54 -12.33 1.57 22.31
N SER A 55 -13.12 0.70 21.71
CA SER A 55 -14.11 -0.13 22.41
C SER A 55 -13.51 -1.04 23.47
N PHE A 56 -12.22 -1.40 23.34
CA PHE A 56 -11.45 -2.21 24.28
C PHE A 56 -10.06 -1.61 24.50
N GLY A 57 -9.66 -1.44 25.75
CA GLY A 57 -8.38 -0.84 26.14
C GLY A 57 -8.47 0.67 26.37
N GLY A 58 -7.33 1.34 26.44
CA GLY A 58 -7.25 2.80 26.55
C GLY A 58 -7.29 3.49 25.18
N PRO A 59 -7.56 4.81 25.13
CA PRO A 59 -7.51 5.57 23.89
C PRO A 59 -6.13 5.52 23.26
N THR A 60 -6.10 5.46 21.93
CA THR A 60 -4.84 5.52 21.15
C THR A 60 -4.52 6.97 20.83
N VAL A 61 -3.27 7.38 21.06
CA VAL A 61 -2.76 8.68 20.68
C VAL A 61 -1.79 8.48 19.52
N THR A 62 -2.04 9.14 18.38
CA THR A 62 -1.24 8.98 17.16
C THR A 62 -1.07 10.29 16.42
N LYS A 63 0.02 10.38 15.64
CA LYS A 63 0.22 11.39 14.58
C LYS A 63 0.14 10.78 13.19
N ASP A 64 -0.01 9.47 13.08
CA ASP A 64 -0.09 8.79 11.79
C ASP A 64 -1.45 9.02 11.12
N GLY A 65 -1.42 9.64 9.95
CA GLY A 65 -2.62 9.97 9.18
C GLY A 65 -3.38 8.75 8.67
N VAL A 66 -2.71 7.63 8.38
CA VAL A 66 -3.36 6.37 7.96
C VAL A 66 -4.18 5.80 9.10
N THR A 67 -3.60 5.70 10.30
CA THR A 67 -4.29 5.23 11.49
C THR A 67 -5.52 6.08 11.77
N VAL A 68 -5.39 7.42 11.71
CA VAL A 68 -6.53 8.32 11.90
C VAL A 68 -7.60 8.07 10.83
N SER A 69 -7.23 7.96 9.55
CA SER A 69 -8.19 7.81 8.46
C SER A 69 -8.98 6.51 8.53
N LYS A 70 -8.39 5.43 9.00
CA LYS A 70 -9.02 4.11 9.15
C LYS A 70 -10.07 4.06 10.27
N GLU A 71 -9.92 4.89 11.29
CA GLU A 71 -10.82 4.92 12.46
C GLU A 71 -11.99 5.90 12.29
N VAL A 72 -11.99 6.72 11.24
CA VAL A 72 -13.10 7.65 10.98
C VAL A 72 -14.26 6.91 10.33
N ASP A 73 -15.34 6.71 11.07
CA ASP A 73 -16.62 6.21 10.59
C ASP A 73 -17.72 7.21 10.96
N LEU A 74 -18.47 7.70 9.99
CA LEU A 74 -19.44 8.77 10.17
C LEU A 74 -20.86 8.22 10.28
N GLU A 75 -21.66 8.81 11.15
CA GLU A 75 -23.05 8.41 11.40
C GLU A 75 -23.92 8.55 10.14
N ASP A 76 -23.79 9.66 9.39
CA ASP A 76 -24.49 9.84 8.12
C ASP A 76 -23.82 8.97 7.03
N ARG A 77 -24.56 7.98 6.52
CA ARG A 77 -24.06 7.01 5.55
C ARG A 77 -23.58 7.60 4.25
N PHE A 78 -24.19 8.69 3.79
CA PHE A 78 -23.78 9.37 2.56
C PHE A 78 -22.49 10.18 2.76
N GLU A 79 -22.36 10.85 3.91
CA GLU A 79 -21.12 11.50 4.29
C GLU A 79 -20.01 10.46 4.49
N ASN A 80 -20.35 9.32 5.10
CA ASN A 80 -19.41 8.22 5.30
C ASN A 80 -18.88 7.61 3.99
N MET A 81 -19.68 7.61 2.90
CA MET A 81 -19.17 7.22 1.58
C MET A 81 -18.03 8.15 1.12
N GLY A 82 -18.15 9.45 1.33
CA GLY A 82 -17.08 10.42 1.04
C GLY A 82 -15.83 10.18 1.86
N ALA A 83 -15.98 9.97 3.17
CA ALA A 83 -14.89 9.61 4.07
C ALA A 83 -14.19 8.32 3.63
N LYS A 84 -14.93 7.26 3.31
CA LYS A 84 -14.36 5.98 2.86
C LYS A 84 -13.60 6.09 1.54
N LEU A 85 -14.05 6.90 0.59
CA LEU A 85 -13.34 7.14 -0.67
C LEU A 85 -11.99 7.85 -0.44
N VAL A 86 -11.92 8.80 0.49
CA VAL A 86 -10.64 9.44 0.84
C VAL A 86 -9.75 8.52 1.67
N ASN A 87 -10.33 7.68 2.53
CA ASN A 87 -9.55 6.62 3.19
C ASN A 87 -8.92 5.65 2.17
N GLU A 88 -9.62 5.34 1.07
CA GLU A 88 -9.05 4.55 -0.03
C GLU A 88 -7.86 5.26 -0.71
N VAL A 89 -7.92 6.60 -0.87
CA VAL A 89 -6.77 7.39 -1.36
C VAL A 89 -5.56 7.23 -0.45
N ALA A 90 -5.75 7.39 0.86
CA ALA A 90 -4.68 7.23 1.85
C ALA A 90 -4.09 5.82 1.82
N SER A 91 -4.94 4.79 1.84
CA SER A 91 -4.50 3.39 1.82
C SER A 91 -3.75 3.02 0.54
N LYS A 92 -4.25 3.40 -0.65
CA LYS A 92 -3.55 3.17 -1.92
C LYS A 92 -2.21 3.89 -2.00
N THR A 93 -2.11 5.07 -1.40
CA THR A 93 -0.85 5.83 -1.37
C THR A 93 0.18 5.14 -0.48
N SER A 94 -0.25 4.64 0.68
CA SER A 94 0.57 3.80 1.55
C SER A 94 1.04 2.52 0.85
N ASP A 95 0.13 1.79 0.19
CA ASP A 95 0.44 0.54 -0.52
C ASP A 95 1.48 0.73 -1.64
N LEU A 96 1.45 1.87 -2.36
CA LEU A 96 2.30 2.11 -3.52
C LEU A 96 3.63 2.82 -3.19
N ALA A 97 3.61 3.71 -2.21
CA ALA A 97 4.76 4.57 -1.89
C ALA A 97 5.26 4.43 -0.44
N GLY A 98 4.52 3.73 0.40
CA GLY A 98 4.84 3.52 1.82
C GLY A 98 4.66 4.75 2.72
N ASP A 99 4.39 5.92 2.12
CA ASP A 99 4.23 7.20 2.82
C ASP A 99 3.34 8.17 2.00
N GLY A 100 3.14 9.42 2.48
CA GLY A 100 2.42 10.48 1.78
C GLY A 100 0.91 10.44 1.93
N THR A 101 0.38 9.67 2.84
CA THR A 101 -1.05 9.45 3.08
C THR A 101 -1.78 10.73 3.49
N THR A 102 -1.21 11.52 4.39
CA THR A 102 -1.74 12.82 4.81
C THR A 102 -1.73 13.82 3.66
N THR A 103 -0.65 13.87 2.88
CA THR A 103 -0.52 14.71 1.68
C THR A 103 -1.59 14.36 0.65
N ALA A 104 -1.80 13.07 0.38
CA ALA A 104 -2.83 12.59 -0.54
C ALA A 104 -4.24 12.97 -0.08
N THR A 105 -4.51 12.87 1.22
CA THR A 105 -5.81 13.25 1.83
C THR A 105 -6.07 14.75 1.69
N VAL A 106 -5.07 15.59 1.98
CA VAL A 106 -5.18 17.06 1.85
C VAL A 106 -5.38 17.46 0.39
N LEU A 107 -4.65 16.86 -0.53
CA LEU A 107 -4.81 17.08 -1.97
C LEU A 107 -6.20 16.65 -2.45
N ALA A 108 -6.69 15.47 -2.05
CA ALA A 108 -8.00 14.98 -2.44
C ALA A 108 -9.13 15.92 -1.95
N ARG A 109 -9.05 16.39 -0.71
CA ARG A 109 -9.98 17.38 -0.16
C ARG A 109 -10.01 18.64 -1.02
N GLU A 110 -8.86 19.21 -1.35
CA GLU A 110 -8.79 20.47 -2.08
C GLU A 110 -9.27 20.33 -3.52
N ILE A 111 -8.85 19.25 -4.22
CA ILE A 111 -9.29 18.97 -5.59
C ILE A 111 -10.81 18.77 -5.63
N PHE A 112 -11.37 18.01 -4.71
CA PHE A 112 -12.81 17.74 -4.68
C PHE A 112 -13.63 18.95 -4.28
N ARG A 113 -13.14 19.74 -3.30
CA ARG A 113 -13.77 21.00 -2.86
C ARG A 113 -13.87 22.02 -4.00
N GLU A 114 -12.75 22.29 -4.66
CA GLU A 114 -12.73 23.24 -5.79
C GLU A 114 -13.51 22.71 -7.00
N GLY A 115 -13.40 21.40 -7.28
CA GLY A 115 -14.16 20.77 -8.35
C GLY A 115 -15.68 20.85 -8.13
N THR A 116 -16.15 20.58 -6.93
CA THR A 116 -17.58 20.65 -6.59
C THR A 116 -18.14 22.08 -6.78
N LYS A 117 -17.36 23.12 -6.39
CA LYS A 117 -17.74 24.51 -6.66
C LYS A 117 -17.93 24.81 -8.17
N MET A 118 -17.01 24.29 -9.00
CA MET A 118 -17.08 24.52 -10.46
C MET A 118 -18.21 23.75 -11.12
N VAL A 119 -18.45 22.51 -10.69
CA VAL A 119 -19.59 21.71 -11.20
C VAL A 119 -20.94 22.35 -10.79
N ALA A 120 -21.07 22.79 -9.54
CA ALA A 120 -22.26 23.52 -9.07
C ALA A 120 -22.46 24.85 -9.82
N ALA A 121 -21.38 25.47 -10.31
CA ALA A 121 -21.45 26.66 -11.18
C ALA A 121 -21.78 26.35 -12.66
N GLY A 122 -22.01 25.06 -13.00
CA GLY A 122 -22.46 24.64 -14.32
C GLY A 122 -21.36 24.10 -15.24
N SER A 123 -20.13 23.88 -14.76
CA SER A 123 -19.08 23.23 -15.54
C SER A 123 -19.40 21.75 -15.74
N ASN A 124 -19.09 21.22 -16.92
CA ASN A 124 -19.27 19.81 -17.24
C ASN A 124 -18.27 18.93 -16.46
N PRO A 125 -18.73 18.04 -15.55
CA PRO A 125 -17.86 17.27 -14.67
C PRO A 125 -16.89 16.35 -15.41
N MET A 126 -17.28 15.81 -16.56
CA MET A 126 -16.41 14.96 -17.39
C MET A 126 -15.28 15.77 -18.05
N ALA A 127 -15.56 17.01 -18.48
CA ALA A 127 -14.54 17.88 -19.03
C ALA A 127 -13.59 18.39 -17.94
N VAL A 128 -14.12 18.75 -16.75
CA VAL A 128 -13.32 19.10 -15.58
C VAL A 128 -12.38 17.96 -15.20
N ARG A 129 -12.87 16.71 -15.15
CA ARG A 129 -12.04 15.54 -14.87
C ARG A 129 -10.89 15.38 -15.85
N ARG A 130 -11.14 15.49 -17.17
CA ARG A 130 -10.06 15.46 -18.17
C ARG A 130 -9.04 16.58 -17.96
N GLY A 131 -9.50 17.76 -17.54
CA GLY A 131 -8.62 18.86 -17.19
C GLY A 131 -7.75 18.56 -15.96
N ILE A 132 -8.32 17.96 -14.92
CA ILE A 132 -7.59 17.49 -13.74
C ILE A 132 -6.50 16.51 -14.17
N GLU A 133 -6.81 15.51 -14.99
CA GLU A 133 -5.85 14.53 -15.50
C GLU A 133 -4.70 15.20 -16.28
N LYS A 134 -4.98 16.20 -17.12
CA LYS A 134 -3.95 17.00 -17.83
C LYS A 134 -3.08 17.80 -16.88
N GLY A 135 -3.65 18.43 -15.85
CA GLY A 135 -2.91 19.19 -14.86
C GLY A 135 -1.97 18.30 -14.03
N VAL A 136 -2.45 17.11 -13.64
CA VAL A 136 -1.62 16.10 -12.94
C VAL A 136 -0.48 15.63 -13.81
N ALA A 137 -0.73 15.31 -15.09
CA ALA A 137 0.32 14.87 -16.00
C ALA A 137 1.45 15.92 -16.11
N ALA A 138 1.11 17.20 -16.27
CA ALA A 138 2.08 18.30 -16.33
C ALA A 138 2.87 18.46 -15.00
N ALA A 139 2.20 18.30 -13.85
CA ALA A 139 2.86 18.35 -12.55
C ALA A 139 3.82 17.16 -12.34
N VAL A 140 3.43 15.95 -12.73
CA VAL A 140 4.24 14.74 -12.64
C VAL A 140 5.49 14.84 -13.51
N GLU A 141 5.35 15.31 -14.76
CA GLU A 141 6.49 15.54 -15.64
C GLU A 141 7.48 16.52 -15.00
N ARG A 142 6.97 17.62 -14.45
CA ARG A 142 7.80 18.61 -13.76
C ARG A 142 8.48 18.07 -12.51
N LEU A 143 7.81 17.23 -11.73
CA LEU A 143 8.42 16.55 -10.56
C LEU A 143 9.63 15.71 -10.98
N HIS A 144 9.54 14.96 -12.07
CA HIS A 144 10.68 14.19 -12.59
C HIS A 144 11.81 15.07 -13.12
N GLU A 145 11.52 16.23 -13.73
CA GLU A 145 12.55 17.18 -14.19
C GLU A 145 13.36 17.78 -13.04
N ILE A 146 12.71 18.12 -11.92
CA ILE A 146 13.37 18.73 -10.75
C ILE A 146 13.94 17.70 -9.78
N ALA A 147 13.74 16.41 -10.05
CA ALA A 147 14.21 15.33 -9.21
C ALA A 147 15.75 15.27 -9.17
N LYS A 148 16.30 15.15 -7.96
CA LYS A 148 17.71 14.82 -7.76
C LYS A 148 17.82 13.32 -7.53
N LYS A 149 18.60 12.62 -8.38
CA LYS A 149 18.86 11.18 -8.23
C LYS A 149 19.64 10.91 -6.93
N VAL A 150 19.35 9.75 -6.36
CA VAL A 150 20.00 9.22 -5.15
C VAL A 150 20.69 7.91 -5.53
N ASP A 151 21.96 8.00 -5.88
CA ASP A 151 22.72 6.84 -6.39
C ASP A 151 23.88 6.45 -5.46
N ARG A 152 24.38 7.38 -4.62
CA ARG A 152 25.51 7.10 -3.74
C ARG A 152 25.05 6.59 -2.38
N PRO A 153 25.78 5.62 -1.78
CA PRO A 153 25.43 5.07 -0.47
C PRO A 153 25.25 6.12 0.64
N GLU A 154 26.07 7.19 0.60
CA GLU A 154 25.99 8.28 1.58
C GLU A 154 24.69 9.10 1.43
N GLU A 155 24.20 9.27 0.20
CA GLU A 155 22.92 9.93 -0.07
C GLU A 155 21.76 9.06 0.38
N VAL A 156 21.84 7.74 0.16
CA VAL A 156 20.87 6.75 0.64
C VAL A 156 20.80 6.77 2.17
N ALA A 157 21.97 6.74 2.85
CA ALA A 157 22.06 6.84 4.30
C ALA A 157 21.46 8.17 4.83
N GLN A 158 21.70 9.27 4.13
CA GLN A 158 21.14 10.57 4.49
C GLN A 158 19.61 10.59 4.39
N VAL A 159 19.04 10.03 3.32
CA VAL A 159 17.58 9.91 3.16
C VAL A 159 16.99 9.06 4.29
N GLY A 160 17.59 7.88 4.55
CA GLY A 160 17.16 6.99 5.63
C GLY A 160 17.25 7.64 7.01
N ALA A 161 18.33 8.37 7.29
CA ALA A 161 18.49 9.08 8.55
C ALA A 161 17.43 10.17 8.74
N ILE A 162 17.16 10.97 7.71
CA ILE A 162 16.16 12.06 7.74
C ILE A 162 14.77 11.48 8.00
N SER A 163 14.39 10.44 7.27
CA SER A 163 13.09 9.77 7.43
C SER A 163 12.96 9.06 8.80
N ALA A 164 14.10 8.69 9.42
CA ALA A 164 14.17 8.16 10.77
C ALA A 164 14.31 9.24 11.87
N ASN A 165 13.84 10.47 11.66
CA ASN A 165 13.98 11.61 12.59
C ASN A 165 15.44 11.97 12.90
N ASN A 166 16.29 12.02 11.88
CA ASN A 166 17.73 12.27 11.96
C ASN A 166 18.55 11.21 12.72
N ASP A 167 18.04 9.99 12.82
CA ASP A 167 18.79 8.86 13.36
C ASP A 167 19.76 8.30 12.30
N ARG A 168 21.04 8.71 12.40
CA ARG A 168 22.10 8.28 11.50
C ARG A 168 22.34 6.78 11.56
N GLY A 169 22.19 6.16 12.73
CA GLY A 169 22.39 4.72 12.88
C GLY A 169 21.40 3.91 12.03
N ILE A 170 20.13 4.32 12.01
CA ILE A 170 19.10 3.72 11.13
C ILE A 170 19.43 3.98 9.66
N GLY A 171 19.81 5.21 9.30
CA GLY A 171 20.18 5.56 7.93
C GLY A 171 21.34 4.72 7.38
N ASP A 172 22.40 4.57 8.15
CA ASP A 172 23.57 3.78 7.78
C ASP A 172 23.23 2.28 7.61
N LEU A 173 22.41 1.71 8.52
CA LEU A 173 21.94 0.32 8.43
C LEU A 173 21.08 0.08 7.19
N LEU A 174 20.19 1.01 6.85
CA LEU A 174 19.36 0.91 5.64
C LEU A 174 20.18 1.04 4.36
N ALA A 175 21.18 1.93 4.34
CA ALA A 175 22.08 2.06 3.20
C ALA A 175 22.93 0.79 3.00
N GLU A 176 23.48 0.21 4.08
CA GLU A 176 24.18 -1.08 4.03
C GLU A 176 23.27 -2.20 3.52
N ALA A 177 22.04 -2.28 4.03
CA ALA A 177 21.07 -3.25 3.58
C ALA A 177 20.79 -3.12 2.08
N LEU A 178 20.43 -1.92 1.60
CA LEU A 178 20.15 -1.66 0.18
C LEU A 178 21.36 -1.90 -0.73
N GLN A 179 22.55 -1.53 -0.28
CA GLN A 179 23.77 -1.77 -1.05
C GLN A 179 24.02 -3.26 -1.27
N LYS A 180 23.75 -4.09 -0.26
CA LYS A 180 24.07 -5.51 -0.28
C LYS A 180 23.00 -6.35 -0.99
N VAL A 181 21.71 -6.05 -0.80
CA VAL A 181 20.62 -6.78 -1.48
C VAL A 181 20.27 -6.18 -2.84
N GLY A 182 20.71 -4.96 -3.15
CA GLY A 182 20.40 -4.23 -4.38
C GLY A 182 19.06 -3.49 -4.34
N LYS A 183 18.75 -2.76 -5.42
CA LYS A 183 17.54 -1.92 -5.53
C LYS A 183 16.26 -2.74 -5.42
N ASP A 184 16.25 -3.93 -6.01
CA ASP A 184 15.13 -4.88 -6.04
C ASP A 184 15.19 -5.92 -4.90
N GLY A 185 16.17 -5.79 -4.01
CA GLY A 185 16.38 -6.72 -2.89
C GLY A 185 15.36 -6.54 -1.77
N VAL A 186 15.13 -7.61 -1.04
CA VAL A 186 14.15 -7.64 0.05
C VAL A 186 14.80 -7.17 1.35
N ILE A 187 14.17 -6.22 2.03
CA ILE A 187 14.53 -5.81 3.39
C ILE A 187 13.29 -5.96 4.25
N THR A 188 13.38 -6.78 5.30
CA THR A 188 12.33 -6.97 6.30
C THR A 188 12.75 -6.35 7.63
N VAL A 189 11.77 -5.86 8.39
CA VAL A 189 11.99 -5.28 9.72
C VAL A 189 11.30 -6.18 10.74
N GLU A 190 12.07 -6.70 11.68
CA GLU A 190 11.55 -7.57 12.75
C GLU A 190 11.88 -7.03 14.14
N GLU A 191 11.17 -7.51 15.15
CA GLU A 191 11.47 -7.21 16.54
C GLU A 191 12.69 -8.01 16.97
N GLY A 192 13.75 -7.32 17.40
CA GLY A 192 14.97 -7.93 17.92
C GLY A 192 14.81 -8.40 19.37
N LYS A 193 15.71 -9.28 19.77
CA LYS A 193 15.77 -9.79 21.16
C LYS A 193 16.78 -9.02 22.03
N THR A 194 17.48 -8.07 21.44
CA THR A 194 18.55 -7.27 22.07
C THR A 194 18.15 -5.80 22.11
N THR A 195 18.92 -4.99 22.82
CA THR A 195 18.74 -3.53 22.85
C THR A 195 19.27 -2.83 21.59
N ASP A 196 20.17 -3.48 20.86
CA ASP A 196 20.80 -2.92 19.68
C ASP A 196 20.06 -3.30 18.41
N THR A 197 19.91 -2.34 17.49
CA THR A 197 19.38 -2.59 16.16
C THR A 197 20.49 -3.11 15.25
N THR A 198 20.28 -4.24 14.61
CA THR A 198 21.27 -4.90 13.77
C THR A 198 20.68 -5.30 12.43
N VAL A 199 21.51 -5.44 11.40
CA VAL A 199 21.13 -6.00 10.11
C VAL A 199 21.84 -7.35 9.91
N ARG A 200 21.08 -8.35 9.47
CA ARG A 200 21.62 -9.64 9.03
C ARG A 200 21.16 -9.97 7.63
N PHE A 201 21.97 -10.73 6.91
CA PHE A 201 21.67 -11.11 5.54
C PHE A 201 21.49 -12.62 5.47
N VAL A 202 20.41 -13.03 4.83
CA VAL A 202 20.00 -14.44 4.75
C VAL A 202 19.55 -14.76 3.32
N ASP A 203 19.57 -16.05 2.99
CA ASP A 203 18.99 -16.51 1.74
C ASP A 203 17.48 -16.39 1.80
N GLY A 204 16.87 -15.93 0.73
CA GLY A 204 15.43 -15.72 0.67
C GLY A 204 14.99 -15.12 -0.65
N MET A 205 13.68 -15.07 -0.86
CA MET A 205 13.07 -14.53 -2.07
C MET A 205 11.75 -13.87 -1.74
N GLN A 206 11.42 -12.81 -2.48
CA GLN A 206 10.08 -12.21 -2.50
C GLN A 206 9.50 -12.26 -3.92
N PHE A 207 8.20 -12.46 -4.02
CA PHE A 207 7.47 -12.37 -5.28
C PHE A 207 6.13 -11.64 -5.11
N ASP A 208 5.70 -11.00 -6.19
CA ASP A 208 4.59 -10.06 -6.30
C ASP A 208 3.21 -10.74 -6.41
N LYS A 209 2.93 -11.68 -5.52
CA LYS A 209 1.61 -12.31 -5.33
C LYS A 209 1.38 -12.58 -3.85
N GLY A 210 0.24 -12.16 -3.35
CA GLY A 210 -0.17 -12.33 -1.97
C GLY A 210 -1.18 -13.46 -1.76
N TYR A 211 -1.85 -13.42 -0.60
CA TYR A 211 -2.80 -14.46 -0.22
C TYR A 211 -4.03 -14.51 -1.13
N ALA A 212 -4.54 -15.73 -1.34
CA ALA A 212 -5.76 -15.95 -2.12
C ALA A 212 -7.04 -15.48 -1.40
N SER A 213 -7.00 -15.31 -0.07
CA SER A 213 -8.13 -14.86 0.73
C SER A 213 -7.68 -14.13 2.00
N PRO A 214 -8.32 -13.00 2.38
CA PRO A 214 -8.04 -12.30 3.64
C PRO A 214 -8.28 -13.14 4.90
N TYR A 215 -9.07 -14.21 4.81
CA TYR A 215 -9.30 -15.12 5.94
C TYR A 215 -8.05 -15.90 6.36
N PHE A 216 -6.97 -15.87 5.57
CA PHE A 216 -5.68 -16.45 5.95
C PHE A 216 -4.84 -15.54 6.85
N ILE A 217 -5.21 -14.29 7.05
CA ILE A 217 -4.52 -13.35 7.94
C ILE A 217 -4.48 -13.91 9.38
N ASN A 218 -3.30 -13.88 9.99
CA ASN A 218 -3.09 -14.22 11.40
C ASN A 218 -2.46 -13.07 12.21
N ARG A 219 -2.03 -12.00 11.51
CA ARG A 219 -1.54 -10.73 12.07
C ARG A 219 -2.47 -9.59 11.62
N PRO A 220 -3.60 -9.37 12.29
CA PRO A 220 -4.57 -8.36 11.83
C PRO A 220 -4.04 -6.92 11.81
N ALA A 221 -3.10 -6.59 12.71
CA ALA A 221 -2.51 -5.26 12.76
C ALA A 221 -1.67 -4.95 11.52
N GLU A 222 -0.93 -5.93 11.02
CA GLU A 222 -0.08 -5.83 9.83
C GLU A 222 -0.80 -6.30 8.55
N MET A 223 -2.04 -6.79 8.66
CA MET A 223 -2.84 -7.32 7.54
C MET A 223 -2.14 -8.42 6.75
N ASN A 224 -1.31 -9.25 7.41
CA ASN A 224 -0.54 -10.32 6.80
C ASN A 224 -0.75 -11.69 7.49
N CYS A 225 -0.19 -12.72 6.86
CA CYS A 225 -0.06 -14.07 7.39
C CYS A 225 1.43 -14.36 7.57
N GLU A 226 1.87 -14.60 8.80
CA GLU A 226 3.25 -14.91 9.14
C GLU A 226 3.35 -16.31 9.73
N PHE A 227 4.29 -17.11 9.20
CA PHE A 227 4.58 -18.45 9.66
C PHE A 227 6.05 -18.62 9.99
N SER A 228 6.34 -19.34 11.09
CA SER A 228 7.67 -19.80 11.44
C SER A 228 7.78 -21.30 11.19
N ASP A 229 8.94 -21.77 10.69
CA ASP A 229 9.24 -23.17 10.37
C ASP A 229 8.18 -23.82 9.46
N ALA A 230 7.81 -23.12 8.40
CA ALA A 230 6.73 -23.48 7.50
C ALA A 230 7.11 -24.61 6.52
N LEU A 231 6.14 -25.47 6.20
CA LEU A 231 6.16 -26.34 5.03
C LEU A 231 5.59 -25.60 3.83
N ILE A 232 6.09 -25.89 2.63
CA ILE A 232 5.70 -25.19 1.39
C ILE A 232 5.32 -26.22 0.33
N LEU A 233 4.05 -26.19 -0.08
CA LEU A 233 3.54 -26.97 -1.21
C LEU A 233 3.56 -26.10 -2.46
N ILE A 234 4.26 -26.55 -3.51
CA ILE A 234 4.43 -25.79 -4.76
C ILE A 234 3.77 -26.55 -5.90
N HIS A 235 2.68 -25.99 -6.43
CA HIS A 235 1.88 -26.62 -7.48
C HIS A 235 1.75 -25.70 -8.70
N GLU A 236 1.96 -26.26 -9.90
CA GLU A 236 1.96 -25.49 -11.16
C GLU A 236 0.56 -24.97 -11.51
N LYS A 237 -0.47 -25.77 -11.28
CA LYS A 237 -1.84 -25.52 -11.73
C LYS A 237 -2.75 -25.03 -10.62
N LYS A 238 -3.97 -24.70 -11.04
CA LYS A 238 -5.07 -24.36 -10.15
C LYS A 238 -5.53 -25.59 -9.35
N ILE A 239 -5.87 -25.37 -8.08
CA ILE A 239 -6.39 -26.39 -7.17
C ILE A 239 -7.85 -26.05 -6.83
N SER A 240 -8.80 -26.84 -7.31
CA SER A 240 -10.24 -26.66 -7.06
C SER A 240 -10.85 -27.80 -6.25
N SER A 241 -10.25 -28.99 -6.30
CA SER A 241 -10.74 -30.21 -5.64
C SER A 241 -10.13 -30.36 -4.24
N LEU A 242 -10.98 -30.32 -3.22
CA LEU A 242 -10.55 -30.63 -1.85
C LEU A 242 -10.04 -32.08 -1.74
N ARG A 243 -10.66 -33.00 -2.45
CA ARG A 243 -10.33 -34.43 -2.38
C ARG A 243 -8.86 -34.70 -2.66
N ASP A 244 -8.28 -33.96 -3.60
CA ASP A 244 -6.89 -34.16 -4.01
C ASP A 244 -5.90 -33.60 -2.98
N LEU A 245 -6.34 -32.60 -2.17
CA LEU A 245 -5.54 -32.00 -1.09
C LEU A 245 -5.60 -32.78 0.23
N VAL A 246 -6.70 -33.49 0.53
CA VAL A 246 -6.90 -34.14 1.83
C VAL A 246 -5.71 -34.97 2.28
N PRO A 247 -5.12 -35.86 1.42
CA PRO A 247 -4.02 -36.73 1.87
C PRO A 247 -2.78 -35.93 2.33
N VAL A 248 -2.45 -34.84 1.66
CA VAL A 248 -1.30 -34.01 2.05
C VAL A 248 -1.61 -33.16 3.28
N LEU A 249 -2.85 -32.66 3.40
CA LEU A 249 -3.28 -31.88 4.58
C LEU A 249 -3.28 -32.73 5.86
N GLU A 250 -3.69 -34.01 5.77
CA GLU A 250 -3.63 -34.95 6.89
C GLU A 250 -2.18 -35.21 7.34
N LYS A 251 -1.26 -35.42 6.40
CA LYS A 251 0.16 -35.59 6.69
C LYS A 251 0.74 -34.34 7.35
N VAL A 252 0.42 -33.15 6.85
CA VAL A 252 0.89 -31.86 7.41
C VAL A 252 0.30 -31.64 8.79
N ALA A 253 -1.00 -31.89 9.00
CA ALA A 253 -1.64 -31.76 10.30
C ALA A 253 -0.97 -32.58 11.39
N GLN A 254 -0.49 -33.80 11.07
CA GLN A 254 0.25 -34.66 12.00
C GLN A 254 1.59 -34.05 12.43
N THR A 255 2.21 -33.19 11.61
CA THR A 255 3.47 -32.53 11.96
C THR A 255 3.29 -31.34 12.89
N GLY A 256 2.09 -30.77 12.96
CA GLY A 256 1.80 -29.52 13.68
C GLY A 256 2.43 -28.26 13.06
N LYS A 257 3.13 -28.39 11.94
CA LYS A 257 3.78 -27.25 11.25
C LYS A 257 2.79 -26.47 10.38
N PRO A 258 2.98 -25.15 10.22
CA PRO A 258 2.18 -24.36 9.29
C PRO A 258 2.52 -24.73 7.84
N LEU A 259 1.52 -24.61 6.97
CA LEU A 259 1.62 -24.89 5.54
C LEU A 259 1.35 -23.65 4.69
N LEU A 260 2.29 -23.29 3.85
CA LEU A 260 2.07 -22.38 2.72
C LEU A 260 1.79 -23.22 1.47
N ILE A 261 0.69 -22.93 0.78
CA ILE A 261 0.38 -23.49 -0.54
C ILE A 261 0.62 -22.40 -1.59
N ILE A 262 1.50 -22.66 -2.55
CA ILE A 262 1.74 -21.79 -3.70
C ILE A 262 1.21 -22.50 -4.93
N ALA A 263 0.16 -21.95 -5.55
CA ALA A 263 -0.47 -22.52 -6.73
C ALA A 263 -0.91 -21.41 -7.69
N GLU A 264 -1.19 -21.76 -8.96
CA GLU A 264 -1.76 -20.79 -9.90
C GLU A 264 -2.96 -20.06 -9.33
N ASP A 265 -3.89 -20.78 -8.77
CA ASP A 265 -5.01 -20.31 -7.96
C ASP A 265 -5.54 -21.46 -7.10
N VAL A 266 -6.27 -21.12 -6.04
CA VAL A 266 -7.04 -22.10 -5.26
C VAL A 266 -8.45 -21.58 -5.12
N ASP A 267 -9.45 -22.33 -5.54
CA ASP A 267 -10.86 -21.90 -5.48
C ASP A 267 -11.82 -23.02 -5.09
N GLY A 268 -13.11 -22.76 -5.23
CA GLY A 268 -14.18 -23.71 -5.01
C GLY A 268 -14.15 -24.38 -3.63
N ASP A 269 -14.34 -25.71 -3.63
CA ASP A 269 -14.40 -26.50 -2.40
C ASP A 269 -13.05 -26.55 -1.67
N ALA A 270 -11.94 -26.50 -2.42
CA ALA A 270 -10.60 -26.50 -1.84
C ALA A 270 -10.36 -25.23 -0.99
N LEU A 271 -10.61 -24.04 -1.55
CA LEU A 271 -10.44 -22.79 -0.82
C LEU A 271 -11.37 -22.71 0.39
N THR A 272 -12.65 -23.07 0.21
CA THR A 272 -13.64 -23.04 1.29
C THR A 272 -13.21 -23.94 2.46
N ALA A 273 -12.76 -25.15 2.17
CA ALA A 273 -12.33 -26.08 3.20
C ALA A 273 -11.06 -25.60 3.93
N LEU A 274 -10.07 -25.03 3.22
CA LEU A 274 -8.86 -24.48 3.81
C LEU A 274 -9.20 -23.33 4.76
N VAL A 275 -10.05 -22.39 4.34
CA VAL A 275 -10.51 -21.26 5.16
C VAL A 275 -11.25 -21.75 6.41
N VAL A 276 -12.21 -22.69 6.25
CA VAL A 276 -12.98 -23.22 7.39
C VAL A 276 -12.09 -23.94 8.40
N ASN A 277 -11.14 -24.77 7.94
CA ASN A 277 -10.24 -25.48 8.84
C ASN A 277 -9.24 -24.55 9.53
N LYS A 278 -8.79 -23.48 8.85
CA LYS A 278 -8.00 -22.44 9.50
C LYS A 278 -8.79 -21.70 10.58
N LEU A 279 -10.01 -21.24 10.28
CA LEU A 279 -10.86 -20.53 11.26
C LEU A 279 -11.22 -21.41 12.46
N ARG A 280 -11.31 -22.73 12.28
CA ARG A 280 -11.50 -23.69 13.38
C ARG A 280 -10.23 -24.02 14.14
N GLY A 281 -9.08 -23.51 13.71
CA GLY A 281 -7.78 -23.81 14.35
C GLY A 281 -7.27 -25.25 14.14
N VAL A 282 -7.88 -25.98 13.19
CA VAL A 282 -7.47 -27.38 12.87
C VAL A 282 -6.20 -27.39 12.01
N LEU A 283 -6.09 -26.45 11.08
CA LEU A 283 -4.94 -26.29 10.19
C LEU A 283 -4.38 -24.87 10.29
N ASN A 284 -3.08 -24.76 10.38
CA ASN A 284 -2.38 -23.48 10.22
C ASN A 284 -1.92 -23.40 8.77
N VAL A 285 -2.73 -22.80 7.90
CA VAL A 285 -2.53 -22.80 6.45
C VAL A 285 -2.73 -21.40 5.87
N CYS A 286 -1.92 -21.09 4.84
CA CYS A 286 -2.10 -19.93 3.97
C CYS A 286 -1.96 -20.37 2.51
N VAL A 287 -2.66 -19.71 1.62
CA VAL A 287 -2.56 -19.90 0.17
C VAL A 287 -2.06 -18.63 -0.45
N ALA A 288 -0.95 -18.68 -1.16
CA ALA A 288 -0.42 -17.62 -2.00
C ALA A 288 -0.60 -17.96 -3.48
N LYS A 289 -0.90 -16.96 -4.31
CA LYS A 289 -0.95 -17.16 -5.75
C LYS A 289 0.45 -17.26 -6.33
N ALA A 290 0.63 -18.13 -7.34
CA ALA A 290 1.91 -18.28 -8.01
C ALA A 290 2.29 -17.04 -8.84
N PRO A 291 3.56 -16.61 -8.83
CA PRO A 291 4.03 -15.49 -9.63
C PRO A 291 4.11 -15.83 -11.13
N GLY A 292 3.92 -14.83 -11.98
CA GLY A 292 4.04 -14.96 -13.43
C GLY A 292 2.89 -15.70 -14.11
N PHE A 293 3.06 -15.93 -15.43
CA PHE A 293 2.06 -16.62 -16.28
C PHE A 293 2.78 -17.59 -17.22
N GLY A 294 2.09 -18.69 -17.61
CA GLY A 294 2.61 -19.68 -18.57
C GLY A 294 3.97 -20.24 -18.15
N ASP A 295 4.90 -20.39 -19.10
CA ASP A 295 6.24 -20.94 -18.87
C ASP A 295 7.06 -20.17 -17.84
N ARG A 296 6.84 -18.86 -17.73
CA ARG A 296 7.49 -18.04 -16.69
C ARG A 296 7.04 -18.43 -15.29
N ARG A 297 5.74 -18.71 -15.10
CA ARG A 297 5.21 -19.21 -13.82
C ARG A 297 5.95 -20.48 -13.42
N LYS A 298 6.05 -21.44 -14.35
CA LYS A 298 6.75 -22.69 -14.14
C LYS A 298 8.22 -22.49 -13.76
N ALA A 299 8.90 -21.58 -14.46
CA ALA A 299 10.28 -21.24 -14.17
C ALA A 299 10.47 -20.60 -12.78
N MET A 300 9.59 -19.65 -12.39
CA MET A 300 9.63 -19.01 -11.08
C MET A 300 9.25 -19.98 -9.94
N LEU A 301 8.27 -20.85 -10.15
CA LEU A 301 7.95 -21.91 -9.19
C LEU A 301 9.12 -22.89 -9.02
N GLY A 302 9.85 -23.17 -10.10
CA GLY A 302 11.09 -23.95 -10.03
C GLY A 302 12.19 -23.26 -9.23
N ASP A 303 12.32 -21.94 -9.33
CA ASP A 303 13.25 -21.15 -8.53
C ASP A 303 12.89 -21.20 -7.03
N ILE A 304 11.58 -21.09 -6.71
CA ILE A 304 11.05 -21.22 -5.34
C ILE A 304 11.29 -22.65 -4.81
N ALA A 305 11.07 -23.66 -5.64
CA ALA A 305 11.32 -25.06 -5.26
C ALA A 305 12.79 -25.29 -4.92
N THR A 306 13.72 -24.80 -5.75
CA THR A 306 15.17 -24.89 -5.50
C THR A 306 15.55 -24.16 -4.21
N LEU A 307 15.03 -22.96 -3.97
CA LEU A 307 15.32 -22.17 -2.76
C LEU A 307 14.82 -22.85 -1.48
N THR A 308 13.67 -23.52 -1.54
CA THR A 308 13.03 -24.11 -0.37
C THR A 308 13.32 -25.59 -0.16
N GLY A 309 14.04 -26.22 -1.11
CA GLY A 309 14.31 -27.67 -1.12
C GLY A 309 13.07 -28.50 -1.39
N GLY A 310 12.02 -27.91 -1.98
CA GLY A 310 10.79 -28.60 -2.34
C GLY A 310 10.79 -29.09 -3.78
N THR A 311 9.73 -29.81 -4.14
CA THR A 311 9.50 -30.29 -5.52
C THR A 311 8.37 -29.48 -6.15
N LEU A 312 8.61 -28.94 -7.35
CA LEU A 312 7.53 -28.36 -8.15
C LEU A 312 6.62 -29.47 -8.66
N LEU A 313 5.39 -29.50 -8.19
CA LEU A 313 4.37 -30.46 -8.64
C LEU A 313 3.83 -29.98 -9.99
N SER A 314 4.35 -30.55 -11.07
CA SER A 314 3.93 -30.27 -12.45
C SER A 314 3.43 -31.53 -13.13
N GLU A 315 2.63 -31.37 -14.18
CA GLU A 315 2.16 -32.51 -14.98
C GLU A 315 3.30 -33.30 -15.63
N ASP A 316 4.38 -32.63 -15.98
CA ASP A 316 5.54 -33.27 -16.60
C ASP A 316 6.21 -34.31 -15.69
N LEU A 317 6.11 -34.10 -14.37
CA LEU A 317 6.63 -35.06 -13.39
C LEU A 317 5.64 -36.19 -13.06
N GLY A 318 4.38 -36.10 -13.53
CA GLY A 318 3.36 -37.12 -13.31
C GLY A 318 2.95 -37.29 -11.84
N ILE A 319 3.35 -36.38 -10.94
CA ILE A 319 3.04 -36.43 -9.51
C ILE A 319 1.66 -35.81 -9.28
N LYS A 320 0.73 -36.64 -8.81
CA LYS A 320 -0.60 -36.17 -8.42
C LYS A 320 -0.56 -35.65 -6.98
N LEU A 321 -1.38 -34.62 -6.68
CA LEU A 321 -1.50 -34.03 -5.33
C LEU A 321 -1.82 -35.08 -4.25
N GLU A 322 -2.64 -36.05 -4.55
CA GLU A 322 -3.03 -37.15 -3.64
C GLU A 322 -1.84 -38.02 -3.18
N ASN A 323 -0.76 -38.06 -3.96
CA ASN A 323 0.42 -38.91 -3.73
C ASN A 323 1.62 -38.11 -3.18
N VAL A 324 1.47 -36.85 -2.81
CA VAL A 324 2.55 -36.02 -2.31
C VAL A 324 3.02 -36.48 -0.94
N GLU A 325 4.34 -36.62 -0.78
CA GLU A 325 5.00 -36.97 0.46
C GLU A 325 5.57 -35.71 1.14
N LEU A 326 5.73 -35.75 2.47
CA LEU A 326 6.28 -34.64 3.24
C LEU A 326 7.69 -34.24 2.79
N SER A 327 8.49 -35.18 2.29
CA SER A 327 9.83 -34.94 1.75
C SER A 327 9.85 -34.12 0.45
N GLN A 328 8.72 -34.00 -0.23
CA GLN A 328 8.57 -33.21 -1.46
C GLN A 328 8.12 -31.77 -1.17
N LEU A 329 7.72 -31.49 0.09
CA LEU A 329 7.39 -30.15 0.52
C LEU A 329 8.68 -29.35 0.77
N GLY A 330 8.72 -28.11 0.28
CA GLY A 330 9.75 -27.18 0.65
C GLY A 330 9.64 -26.76 2.11
N THR A 331 10.70 -26.16 2.65
CA THR A 331 10.72 -25.61 3.99
C THR A 331 11.28 -24.20 4.00
N ALA A 332 10.84 -23.39 4.94
CA ALA A 332 11.43 -22.09 5.21
C ALA A 332 11.29 -21.73 6.69
N LYS A 333 12.26 -20.97 7.20
CA LYS A 333 12.24 -20.54 8.60
C LYS A 333 11.18 -19.51 8.88
N THR A 334 11.00 -18.55 7.94
CA THR A 334 9.93 -17.56 8.03
C THR A 334 9.28 -17.38 6.67
N VAL A 335 7.95 -17.31 6.67
CA VAL A 335 7.15 -16.97 5.50
C VAL A 335 6.19 -15.87 5.88
N THR A 336 6.17 -14.78 5.12
CA THR A 336 5.23 -13.67 5.29
C THR A 336 4.44 -13.50 4.01
N VAL A 337 3.12 -13.50 4.10
CA VAL A 337 2.21 -13.32 2.96
C VAL A 337 1.27 -12.18 3.26
N ASP A 338 1.34 -11.12 2.48
CA ASP A 338 0.37 -10.03 2.54
C ASP A 338 -0.60 -10.05 1.35
N LYS A 339 -1.31 -8.97 1.10
CA LYS A 339 -2.27 -8.85 0.00
C LYS A 339 -1.61 -8.90 -1.37
N ASN A 340 -0.38 -8.41 -1.51
CA ASN A 340 0.27 -8.15 -2.78
C ASN A 340 1.50 -9.02 -3.02
N GLU A 341 2.17 -9.46 -1.96
CA GLU A 341 3.46 -10.14 -2.06
C GLU A 341 3.63 -11.28 -1.05
N THR A 342 4.56 -12.16 -1.35
CA THR A 342 4.97 -13.28 -0.49
C THR A 342 6.49 -13.26 -0.34
N THR A 343 6.96 -13.23 0.90
CA THR A 343 8.39 -13.27 1.26
C THR A 343 8.72 -14.60 1.93
N ILE A 344 9.73 -15.29 1.41
CA ILE A 344 10.28 -16.54 1.95
C ILE A 344 11.69 -16.24 2.44
N VAL A 345 11.97 -16.54 3.69
CA VAL A 345 13.24 -16.26 4.36
C VAL A 345 13.86 -17.54 4.88
N GLU A 346 15.16 -17.72 4.65
CA GLU A 346 15.91 -18.92 5.04
C GLU A 346 15.21 -20.20 4.54
N GLY A 347 15.07 -20.32 3.21
CA GLY A 347 14.58 -21.55 2.55
C GLY A 347 15.52 -22.73 2.80
N GLY A 348 14.93 -23.94 2.94
CA GLY A 348 15.67 -25.17 3.26
C GLY A 348 16.34 -25.84 2.06
N GLY A 349 16.50 -25.15 0.92
CA GLY A 349 17.16 -25.69 -0.26
C GLY A 349 18.67 -25.82 -0.11
N ASP A 350 19.26 -26.75 -0.88
CA ASP A 350 20.72 -26.92 -0.91
C ASP A 350 21.38 -25.72 -1.61
N GLN A 351 22.33 -25.10 -0.96
CA GLN A 351 23.12 -23.97 -1.47
C GLN A 351 23.84 -24.29 -2.80
N ALA A 352 24.26 -25.54 -3.01
CA ALA A 352 24.88 -25.94 -4.27
C ALA A 352 23.87 -25.97 -5.42
N GLU A 353 22.63 -26.42 -5.18
CA GLU A 353 21.55 -26.41 -6.14
C GLU A 353 21.10 -24.97 -6.48
N VAL A 354 20.99 -24.10 -5.48
CA VAL A 354 20.69 -22.68 -5.67
C VAL A 354 21.77 -22.02 -6.55
N LYS A 355 23.06 -22.25 -6.27
CA LYS A 355 24.17 -21.73 -7.09
C LYS A 355 24.14 -22.27 -8.53
N ALA A 356 23.85 -23.56 -8.71
CA ALA A 356 23.70 -24.17 -10.03
C ALA A 356 22.53 -23.53 -10.80
N ARG A 357 21.41 -23.25 -10.12
CA ARG A 357 20.26 -22.57 -10.71
C ARG A 357 20.58 -21.13 -11.13
N VAL A 358 21.30 -20.39 -10.31
CA VAL A 358 21.82 -19.05 -10.64
C VAL A 358 22.68 -19.09 -11.89
N GLN A 359 23.61 -20.06 -11.99
CA GLN A 359 24.48 -20.20 -13.15
C GLN A 359 23.68 -20.54 -14.41
N GLN A 360 22.68 -21.41 -14.30
CA GLN A 360 21.79 -21.73 -15.41
C GLN A 360 21.07 -20.49 -15.95
N ILE A 361 20.53 -19.63 -15.06
CA ILE A 361 19.86 -18.39 -15.46
C ILE A 361 20.85 -17.43 -16.14
N ARG A 362 22.09 -17.31 -15.63
CA ARG A 362 23.14 -16.50 -16.28
C ARG A 362 23.44 -16.95 -17.69
N THR A 363 23.58 -18.26 -17.91
CA THR A 363 23.77 -18.81 -19.25
C THR A 363 22.58 -18.52 -20.17
N GLN A 364 21.35 -18.55 -19.66
CA GLN A 364 20.17 -18.18 -20.43
C GLN A 364 20.17 -16.68 -20.80
N ILE A 365 20.63 -15.79 -19.91
CA ILE A 365 20.77 -14.35 -20.19
C ILE A 365 21.76 -14.11 -21.32
N GLU A 366 22.91 -14.83 -21.32
CA GLU A 366 23.94 -14.73 -22.36
C GLU A 366 23.46 -15.28 -23.71
N GLY A 367 22.61 -16.31 -23.71
CA GLY A 367 22.11 -16.97 -24.90
C GLY A 367 20.85 -16.37 -25.52
N THR A 368 20.17 -15.42 -24.87
CA THR A 368 18.91 -14.85 -25.39
C THR A 368 19.16 -13.63 -26.28
N GLU A 369 18.52 -13.61 -27.46
CA GLU A 369 18.54 -12.47 -28.40
C GLU A 369 17.41 -11.45 -28.08
N SER A 370 16.40 -11.86 -27.32
CA SER A 370 15.25 -11.01 -26.95
C SER A 370 15.63 -10.11 -25.77
N GLU A 371 15.60 -8.79 -25.95
CA GLU A 371 15.82 -7.82 -24.88
C GLU A 371 14.80 -7.98 -23.73
N TYR A 372 13.55 -8.24 -24.08
CA TYR A 372 12.49 -8.47 -23.11
C TYR A 372 12.72 -9.74 -22.27
N ASP A 373 13.13 -10.85 -22.91
CA ASP A 373 13.42 -12.08 -22.16
C ASP A 373 14.69 -11.93 -21.33
N ARG A 374 15.67 -11.19 -21.82
CA ARG A 374 16.89 -10.83 -21.07
C ARG A 374 16.54 -10.07 -19.80
N GLU A 375 15.69 -9.04 -19.89
CA GLU A 375 15.22 -8.27 -18.75
C GLU A 375 14.52 -9.17 -17.72
N LYS A 376 13.63 -10.05 -18.16
CA LYS A 376 12.89 -10.96 -17.27
C LYS A 376 13.76 -12.04 -16.64
N LEU A 377 14.80 -12.49 -17.33
CA LEU A 377 15.81 -13.40 -16.76
C LEU A 377 16.69 -12.68 -15.73
N GLN A 378 17.06 -11.42 -15.98
CA GLN A 378 17.79 -10.59 -15.01
C GLN A 378 16.98 -10.34 -13.74
N GLU A 379 15.67 -10.06 -13.87
CA GLU A 379 14.76 -9.91 -12.74
C GLU A 379 14.69 -11.19 -11.89
N ARG A 380 14.59 -12.37 -12.52
CA ARG A 380 14.62 -13.66 -11.81
C ARG A 380 15.97 -13.90 -11.12
N LEU A 381 17.06 -13.57 -11.80
CA LEU A 381 18.41 -13.69 -11.23
C LEU A 381 18.55 -12.79 -9.99
N ALA A 382 18.11 -11.55 -10.07
CA ALA A 382 18.15 -10.61 -8.95
C ALA A 382 17.34 -11.13 -7.74
N LYS A 383 16.14 -11.65 -7.97
CA LYS A 383 15.30 -12.23 -6.91
C LYS A 383 15.94 -13.45 -6.23
N LEU A 384 16.67 -14.26 -6.97
CA LEU A 384 17.32 -15.47 -6.44
C LEU A 384 18.67 -15.18 -5.76
N THR A 385 19.40 -14.15 -6.21
CA THR A 385 20.75 -13.80 -5.71
C THR A 385 20.75 -12.69 -4.68
N GLY A 386 19.73 -11.84 -4.64
CA GLY A 386 19.65 -10.67 -3.77
C GLY A 386 19.54 -11.03 -2.29
N GLY A 387 18.97 -12.19 -1.98
CA GLY A 387 18.71 -12.59 -0.60
C GLY A 387 17.74 -11.65 0.11
N VAL A 388 17.68 -11.74 1.43
CA VAL A 388 16.87 -10.89 2.29
C VAL A 388 17.76 -10.25 3.36
N ALA A 389 17.71 -8.92 3.46
CA ALA A 389 18.27 -8.21 4.61
C ALA A 389 17.21 -8.13 5.70
N ILE A 390 17.54 -8.58 6.91
CA ILE A 390 16.64 -8.54 8.06
C ILE A 390 17.18 -7.50 9.04
N VAL A 391 16.42 -6.42 9.22
CA VAL A 391 16.70 -5.40 10.22
C VAL A 391 15.99 -5.78 11.52
N SER A 392 16.75 -6.30 12.48
CA SER A 392 16.25 -6.65 13.81
C SER A 392 16.34 -5.42 14.72
N VAL A 393 15.18 -4.85 15.05
CA VAL A 393 15.09 -3.62 15.84
C VAL A 393 15.23 -3.92 17.31
N GLY A 394 16.19 -3.26 17.99
CA GLY A 394 16.44 -3.40 19.42
C GLY A 394 15.91 -2.21 20.22
N ALA A 395 15.31 -2.50 21.40
CA ALA A 395 14.88 -1.48 22.37
C ALA A 395 14.80 -2.06 23.79
N GLY A 396 14.72 -1.15 24.78
CA GLY A 396 14.64 -1.54 26.20
C GLY A 396 13.25 -1.93 26.68
N THR A 397 12.19 -1.49 25.98
CA THR A 397 10.78 -1.78 26.33
C THR A 397 9.98 -2.13 25.08
N GLU A 398 8.87 -2.86 25.25
CA GLU A 398 7.97 -3.22 24.13
C GLU A 398 7.37 -2.00 23.44
N ALA A 399 7.00 -0.96 24.19
CA ALA A 399 6.45 0.27 23.64
C ALA A 399 7.48 1.01 22.77
N GLU A 400 8.73 1.13 23.25
CA GLU A 400 9.84 1.71 22.50
C GLU A 400 10.19 0.87 21.27
N MET A 401 10.14 -0.46 21.38
CA MET A 401 10.37 -1.40 20.29
C MET A 401 9.40 -1.15 19.14
N LYS A 402 8.09 -1.11 19.42
CA LYS A 402 7.05 -0.86 18.43
C LYS A 402 7.23 0.51 17.75
N GLN A 403 7.53 1.55 18.55
CA GLN A 403 7.76 2.88 18.00
C GLN A 403 9.00 2.94 17.10
N LYS A 404 10.10 2.29 17.53
CA LYS A 404 11.35 2.25 16.75
C LYS A 404 11.20 1.41 15.49
N LYS A 405 10.46 0.28 15.56
CA LYS A 405 10.15 -0.56 14.40
C LYS A 405 9.38 0.24 13.35
N ALA A 406 8.29 0.90 13.72
CA ALA A 406 7.53 1.74 12.80
C ALA A 406 8.40 2.81 12.14
N ARG A 407 9.28 3.47 12.91
CA ARG A 407 10.22 4.47 12.39
C ARG A 407 11.20 3.88 11.36
N VAL A 408 11.70 2.67 11.60
CA VAL A 408 12.59 1.97 10.65
C VAL A 408 11.84 1.57 9.39
N GLU A 409 10.60 1.11 9.51
CA GLU A 409 9.73 0.78 8.37
C GLU A 409 9.43 2.01 7.51
N ASP A 410 9.05 3.14 8.12
CA ASP A 410 8.84 4.41 7.41
C ASP A 410 10.10 4.87 6.68
N ALA A 411 11.26 4.82 7.36
CA ALA A 411 12.55 5.17 6.77
C ALA A 411 12.94 4.24 5.61
N LEU A 412 12.64 2.95 5.70
CA LEU A 412 12.88 1.98 4.63
C LEU A 412 12.03 2.32 3.40
N HIS A 413 10.73 2.57 3.58
CA HIS A 413 9.83 2.94 2.48
C HIS A 413 10.27 4.23 1.78
N ALA A 414 10.56 5.27 2.55
CA ALA A 414 11.05 6.55 2.00
C ALA A 414 12.38 6.40 1.27
N THR A 415 13.30 5.60 1.81
CA THR A 415 14.61 5.36 1.20
C THR A 415 14.49 4.59 -0.12
N ARG A 416 13.64 3.55 -0.18
CA ARG A 416 13.34 2.84 -1.43
C ARG A 416 12.73 3.76 -2.48
N ALA A 417 11.70 4.51 -2.10
CA ALA A 417 11.05 5.47 -2.99
C ALA A 417 12.04 6.51 -3.55
N ALA A 418 13.00 6.98 -2.72
CA ALA A 418 14.04 7.91 -3.13
C ALA A 418 15.08 7.29 -4.08
N VAL A 419 15.44 6.03 -3.88
CA VAL A 419 16.37 5.31 -4.79
C VAL A 419 15.71 5.02 -6.14
N GLU A 420 14.38 4.79 -6.17
CA GLU A 420 13.63 4.52 -7.40
C GLU A 420 13.48 5.77 -8.28
N GLU A 421 13.01 6.88 -7.73
CA GLU A 421 12.62 8.07 -8.52
C GLU A 421 13.39 9.34 -8.15
N GLY A 422 14.28 9.29 -7.15
CA GLY A 422 15.00 10.46 -6.67
C GLY A 422 14.26 11.22 -5.57
N ILE A 423 14.81 12.39 -5.21
CA ILE A 423 14.30 13.28 -4.16
C ILE A 423 14.02 14.68 -4.70
N VAL A 424 13.10 15.37 -4.05
CA VAL A 424 12.75 16.78 -4.30
C VAL A 424 12.76 17.57 -2.99
N PRO A 425 12.75 18.91 -3.03
CA PRO A 425 12.54 19.72 -1.84
C PRO A 425 11.23 19.37 -1.16
N GLY A 426 11.28 19.03 0.13
CA GLY A 426 10.14 18.60 0.93
C GLY A 426 9.23 19.73 1.41
N GLY A 427 8.35 19.42 2.37
CA GLY A 427 7.48 20.41 2.98
C GLY A 427 6.44 21.03 2.02
N GLY A 428 6.08 20.32 0.94
CA GLY A 428 5.14 20.80 -0.08
C GLY A 428 5.76 21.73 -1.12
N VAL A 429 7.06 22.07 -1.01
CA VAL A 429 7.76 22.98 -1.94
C VAL A 429 7.76 22.43 -3.36
N ALA A 430 8.06 21.15 -3.55
CA ALA A 430 8.10 20.52 -4.88
C ALA A 430 6.79 20.71 -5.65
N LEU A 431 5.64 20.59 -4.98
CA LEU A 431 4.33 20.81 -5.61
C LEU A 431 4.14 22.28 -6.03
N VAL A 432 4.58 23.23 -5.22
CA VAL A 432 4.57 24.67 -5.59
C VAL A 432 5.42 24.91 -6.83
N ARG A 433 6.57 24.21 -6.98
CA ARG A 433 7.44 24.31 -8.17
C ARG A 433 6.84 23.72 -9.45
N CYS A 434 5.77 22.93 -9.33
CA CYS A 434 5.05 22.40 -10.48
C CYS A 434 4.04 23.40 -11.07
N ARG A 435 3.75 24.51 -10.39
CA ARG A 435 2.74 25.50 -10.81
C ARG A 435 2.96 26.01 -12.22
N GLU A 436 4.18 26.42 -12.57
CA GLU A 436 4.53 26.96 -13.88
C GLU A 436 4.18 25.97 -15.03
N ALA A 437 4.50 24.69 -14.85
CA ALA A 437 4.18 23.64 -15.83
C ALA A 437 2.66 23.47 -15.96
N VAL A 438 1.93 23.49 -14.84
CA VAL A 438 0.47 23.38 -14.84
C VAL A 438 -0.20 24.64 -15.43
N GLU A 439 0.33 25.85 -15.18
CA GLU A 439 -0.13 27.10 -15.81
C GLU A 439 0.03 27.05 -17.34
N LYS A 440 1.16 26.53 -17.81
CA LYS A 440 1.38 26.30 -19.25
C LYS A 440 0.35 25.32 -19.83
N ALA A 441 0.06 24.21 -19.11
CA ALA A 441 -0.99 23.27 -19.51
C ALA A 441 -2.39 23.93 -19.52
N ALA A 442 -2.68 24.80 -18.53
CA ALA A 442 -3.93 25.56 -18.46
C ALA A 442 -4.09 26.52 -19.66
N SER A 443 -3.00 27.14 -20.15
CA SER A 443 -3.03 28.03 -21.31
C SER A 443 -3.38 27.27 -22.61
N GLN A 444 -3.07 25.99 -22.70
CA GLN A 444 -3.33 25.14 -23.85
C GLN A 444 -4.74 24.49 -23.80
N ALA A 445 -5.32 24.38 -22.62
CA ALA A 445 -6.66 23.82 -22.42
C ALA A 445 -7.76 24.84 -22.69
N LYS A 446 -8.96 24.37 -23.07
CA LYS A 446 -10.12 25.22 -23.41
C LYS A 446 -11.35 24.82 -22.60
N GLY A 447 -12.26 25.80 -22.38
CA GLY A 447 -13.54 25.58 -21.70
C GLY A 447 -13.35 24.90 -20.32
N ASP A 448 -14.20 23.95 -19.99
CA ASP A 448 -14.21 23.27 -18.69
C ASP A 448 -12.99 22.38 -18.44
N GLU A 449 -12.25 21.96 -19.47
CA GLU A 449 -10.95 21.30 -19.28
C GLU A 449 -9.93 22.27 -18.68
N ARG A 450 -9.92 23.53 -19.10
CA ARG A 450 -9.07 24.57 -18.49
C ARG A 450 -9.43 24.75 -17.01
N THR A 451 -10.72 24.73 -16.69
CA THR A 451 -11.19 24.78 -15.29
C THR A 451 -10.60 23.62 -14.48
N GLY A 452 -10.59 22.41 -15.02
CA GLY A 452 -9.99 21.24 -14.37
C GLY A 452 -8.48 21.41 -14.10
N VAL A 453 -7.71 21.95 -15.06
CA VAL A 453 -6.29 22.26 -14.87
C VAL A 453 -6.10 23.33 -13.78
N GLN A 454 -6.96 24.34 -13.74
CA GLN A 454 -6.90 25.40 -12.70
C GLN A 454 -7.22 24.88 -11.31
N ILE A 455 -8.04 23.84 -11.16
CA ILE A 455 -8.28 23.17 -9.88
C ILE A 455 -6.97 22.55 -9.37
N ILE A 456 -6.23 21.85 -10.22
CA ILE A 456 -4.91 21.30 -9.84
C ILE A 456 -3.95 22.41 -9.45
N LEU A 457 -3.88 23.50 -10.21
CA LEU A 457 -3.02 24.63 -9.90
C LEU A 457 -3.22 25.16 -8.46
N ARG A 458 -4.47 25.23 -7.99
CA ARG A 458 -4.80 25.60 -6.61
C ARG A 458 -4.46 24.53 -5.61
N ALA A 459 -4.75 23.25 -5.94
CA ALA A 459 -4.51 22.13 -5.05
C ALA A 459 -3.02 21.92 -4.75
N LEU A 460 -2.10 22.27 -5.67
CA LEU A 460 -0.66 22.14 -5.46
C LEU A 460 -0.13 22.95 -4.26
N GLU A 461 -0.84 23.98 -3.83
CA GLU A 461 -0.47 24.77 -2.65
C GLU A 461 -1.01 24.18 -1.33
N ALA A 462 -1.97 23.27 -1.39
CA ALA A 462 -2.67 22.81 -0.20
C ALA A 462 -1.74 22.17 0.86
N PRO A 463 -0.74 21.34 0.50
CA PRO A 463 0.16 20.75 1.50
C PRO A 463 1.01 21.77 2.24
N ILE A 464 1.66 22.70 1.54
CA ILE A 464 2.47 23.74 2.20
C ILE A 464 1.62 24.68 3.06
N ARG A 465 0.42 25.02 2.60
CA ARG A 465 -0.54 25.81 3.37
C ARG A 465 -0.94 25.11 4.66
N GLN A 466 -1.19 23.81 4.59
CA GLN A 466 -1.57 23.01 5.77
C GLN A 466 -0.42 22.94 6.79
N ILE A 467 0.82 22.70 6.32
CA ILE A 467 2.02 22.67 7.17
C ILE A 467 2.21 24.01 7.90
N ALA A 468 2.10 25.11 7.17
CA ALA A 468 2.23 26.45 7.75
C ALA A 468 1.11 26.75 8.74
N SER A 469 -0.14 26.39 8.41
CA SER A 469 -1.30 26.57 9.31
C SER A 469 -1.15 25.80 10.61
N ASN A 470 -0.65 24.55 10.56
CA ASN A 470 -0.38 23.75 11.74
C ASN A 470 0.74 24.36 12.62
N ALA A 471 1.64 25.14 12.02
CA ALA A 471 2.65 25.92 12.73
C ALA A 471 2.15 27.30 13.21
N GLY A 472 0.86 27.61 13.02
CA GLY A 472 0.24 28.86 13.45
C GLY A 472 0.51 30.06 12.54
N ILE A 473 0.91 29.83 11.29
CA ILE A 473 1.24 30.88 10.30
C ILE A 473 0.27 30.81 9.13
N ASP A 474 -0.04 31.99 8.53
CA ASP A 474 -0.89 32.02 7.34
C ASP A 474 -0.23 31.28 6.17
N GLY A 475 -0.83 30.14 5.81
CA GLY A 475 -0.32 29.29 4.74
C GLY A 475 -0.37 29.94 3.35
N SER A 476 -1.22 30.93 3.13
CA SER A 476 -1.28 31.66 1.86
C SER A 476 -0.06 32.54 1.66
N VAL A 477 0.38 33.19 2.72
CA VAL A 477 1.60 34.03 2.70
C VAL A 477 2.83 33.15 2.45
N VAL A 478 2.94 32.02 3.15
CA VAL A 478 4.06 31.09 2.97
C VAL A 478 4.10 30.53 1.54
N ALA A 479 2.95 30.12 0.98
CA ALA A 479 2.90 29.61 -0.38
C ALA A 479 3.30 30.65 -1.42
N ASP A 480 2.84 31.90 -1.27
CA ASP A 480 3.21 33.01 -2.16
C ASP A 480 4.70 33.33 -2.08
N GLU A 481 5.24 33.50 -0.86
CA GLU A 481 6.67 33.76 -0.67
C GLU A 481 7.56 32.63 -1.24
N VAL A 482 7.20 31.36 -0.97
CA VAL A 482 7.95 30.23 -1.53
C VAL A 482 7.89 30.25 -3.05
N SER A 483 6.76 30.59 -3.67
CA SER A 483 6.63 30.62 -5.14
C SER A 483 7.64 31.57 -5.82
N GLN A 484 8.08 32.62 -5.12
CA GLN A 484 8.99 33.65 -5.61
C GLN A 484 10.49 33.38 -5.33
N LYS A 485 10.80 32.32 -4.56
CA LYS A 485 12.18 31.95 -4.18
C LYS A 485 12.78 30.91 -5.13
N ASP A 486 14.08 30.66 -5.01
CA ASP A 486 14.81 29.66 -5.79
C ASP A 486 14.21 28.25 -5.63
N LEU A 487 14.50 27.38 -6.59
CA LEU A 487 13.93 26.02 -6.73
C LEU A 487 13.98 25.20 -5.43
N THR A 488 15.10 25.27 -4.70
CA THR A 488 15.34 24.47 -3.49
C THR A 488 14.95 25.18 -2.19
N VAL A 489 14.60 26.46 -2.24
CA VAL A 489 14.28 27.25 -1.05
C VAL A 489 12.82 27.07 -0.66
N GLY A 490 12.56 26.73 0.60
CA GLY A 490 11.25 26.54 1.16
C GLY A 490 11.15 27.01 2.62
N TYR A 491 9.99 26.87 3.19
CA TYR A 491 9.70 27.24 4.57
C TYR A 491 9.93 26.06 5.52
N ASP A 492 10.85 26.20 6.45
CA ASP A 492 11.04 25.26 7.56
C ASP A 492 10.11 25.62 8.72
N ALA A 493 9.05 24.84 8.89
CA ALA A 493 8.05 25.04 9.92
C ALA A 493 8.56 24.78 11.35
N ASN A 494 9.72 24.16 11.52
CA ASN A 494 10.36 23.99 12.82
C ASN A 494 11.04 25.27 13.31
N THR A 495 11.74 25.95 12.40
CA THR A 495 12.53 27.13 12.73
C THR A 495 11.84 28.46 12.40
N GLY A 496 10.77 28.42 11.62
CA GLY A 496 10.08 29.60 11.11
C GLY A 496 10.86 30.36 10.03
N ALA A 497 11.87 29.74 9.42
CA ALA A 497 12.78 30.40 8.47
C ALA A 497 12.65 29.80 7.05
N TYR A 498 13.04 30.60 6.05
CA TYR A 498 13.20 30.14 4.68
C TYR A 498 14.61 29.62 4.46
N VAL A 499 14.73 28.34 4.12
CA VAL A 499 16.02 27.62 4.00
C VAL A 499 16.12 26.89 2.68
N ASP A 500 17.35 26.53 2.27
CA ASP A 500 17.55 25.53 1.21
C ASP A 500 17.16 24.15 1.77
N MET A 501 16.02 23.64 1.31
CA MET A 501 15.39 22.42 1.84
C MET A 501 16.29 21.20 1.68
N LEU A 502 17.00 21.09 0.53
CA LEU A 502 17.90 19.96 0.29
C LEU A 502 19.11 19.98 1.25
N LYS A 503 19.68 21.16 1.54
CA LYS A 503 20.78 21.29 2.49
C LYS A 503 20.33 21.14 3.94
N ALA A 504 19.11 21.60 4.25
CA ALA A 504 18.52 21.44 5.57
C ALA A 504 18.04 20.01 5.86
N GLY A 505 18.04 19.13 4.84
CA GLY A 505 17.56 17.77 4.97
C GLY A 505 16.03 17.65 4.97
N ILE A 506 15.31 18.67 4.54
CA ILE A 506 13.85 18.62 4.40
C ILE A 506 13.55 18.19 2.96
N ILE A 507 13.41 16.90 2.76
CA ILE A 507 13.29 16.26 1.45
C ILE A 507 12.08 15.34 1.40
N ASP A 508 11.51 15.19 0.21
CA ASP A 508 10.46 14.21 -0.08
C ASP A 508 10.91 13.30 -1.24
N PRO A 509 10.68 11.99 -1.20
CA PRO A 509 10.84 11.13 -2.36
C PRO A 509 9.86 11.50 -3.47
N VAL A 510 10.32 11.58 -4.71
CA VAL A 510 9.47 11.92 -5.87
C VAL A 510 8.29 10.98 -5.98
N LYS A 511 8.51 9.68 -5.83
CA LYS A 511 7.48 8.64 -5.88
C LYS A 511 6.33 8.93 -4.89
N VAL A 512 6.65 9.33 -3.67
CA VAL A 512 5.65 9.66 -2.63
C VAL A 512 4.78 10.84 -3.07
N VAL A 513 5.39 11.94 -3.50
CA VAL A 513 4.68 13.15 -3.93
C VAL A 513 3.82 12.88 -5.17
N ARG A 514 4.38 12.17 -6.15
CA ARG A 514 3.70 11.80 -7.40
C ARG A 514 2.49 10.89 -7.14
N VAL A 515 2.66 9.83 -6.36
CA VAL A 515 1.59 8.87 -6.04
C VAL A 515 0.49 9.56 -5.25
N ALA A 516 0.84 10.40 -4.27
CA ALA A 516 -0.13 11.18 -3.50
C ALA A 516 -1.00 12.06 -4.40
N LEU A 517 -0.39 12.82 -5.32
CA LEU A 517 -1.11 13.68 -6.25
C LEU A 517 -1.98 12.87 -7.24
N THR A 518 -1.45 11.79 -7.78
CA THR A 518 -2.16 10.96 -8.77
C THR A 518 -3.38 10.27 -8.15
N ASN A 519 -3.24 9.66 -6.96
CA ASN A 519 -4.34 8.98 -6.28
C ASN A 519 -5.41 9.98 -5.82
N ALA A 520 -5.00 11.13 -5.27
CA ALA A 520 -5.91 12.20 -4.89
C ALA A 520 -6.76 12.67 -6.08
N ALA A 521 -6.13 12.93 -7.22
CA ALA A 521 -6.82 13.38 -8.43
C ALA A 521 -7.75 12.31 -9.03
N SER A 522 -7.32 11.04 -9.02
CA SER A 522 -8.11 9.92 -9.54
C SER A 522 -9.44 9.78 -8.80
N ILE A 523 -9.40 9.70 -7.47
CA ILE A 523 -10.61 9.52 -6.65
C ILE A 523 -11.46 10.80 -6.65
N SER A 524 -10.85 11.98 -6.55
CA SER A 524 -11.59 13.25 -6.65
C SER A 524 -12.29 13.40 -8.00
N GLY A 525 -11.63 13.03 -9.09
CA GLY A 525 -12.24 13.01 -10.43
C GLY A 525 -13.42 12.04 -10.54
N LEU A 526 -13.32 10.87 -9.88
CA LEU A 526 -14.43 9.91 -9.81
C LEU A 526 -15.62 10.51 -9.03
N MET A 527 -15.37 11.09 -7.85
CA MET A 527 -16.41 11.72 -7.04
C MET A 527 -17.09 12.90 -7.75
N LEU A 528 -16.34 13.71 -8.51
CA LEU A 528 -16.91 14.82 -9.28
C LEU A 528 -17.88 14.36 -10.38
N THR A 529 -17.63 13.20 -10.97
CA THR A 529 -18.48 12.61 -12.01
C THR A 529 -19.64 11.77 -11.46
N THR A 530 -19.73 11.64 -10.13
CA THR A 530 -20.83 10.90 -9.47
C THR A 530 -22.11 11.71 -9.50
N GLU A 531 -23.21 11.09 -9.95
CA GLU A 531 -24.53 11.71 -10.09
C GLU A 531 -25.54 11.13 -9.10
N ALA A 532 -25.32 9.91 -8.62
CA ALA A 532 -26.23 9.26 -7.67
C ALA A 532 -25.48 8.51 -6.58
N LEU A 533 -25.98 8.56 -5.37
CA LEU A 533 -25.54 7.74 -4.23
C LEU A 533 -26.66 6.80 -3.82
N VAL A 534 -26.31 5.55 -3.54
CA VAL A 534 -27.25 4.50 -3.16
C VAL A 534 -26.81 3.85 -1.86
N THR A 535 -27.64 3.85 -0.84
CA THR A 535 -27.37 3.20 0.44
C THR A 535 -28.58 2.41 0.95
N ASN A 536 -28.38 1.56 1.95
CA ASN A 536 -29.47 0.86 2.62
C ASN A 536 -30.21 1.80 3.57
N LEU A 537 -31.54 1.71 3.61
CA LEU A 537 -32.34 2.42 4.63
C LEU A 537 -32.10 1.79 6.02
N GLU A 538 -31.96 2.61 7.05
CA GLU A 538 -31.83 2.12 8.42
C GLU A 538 -33.17 1.61 8.97
N LYS A 539 -33.09 0.61 9.85
CA LYS A 539 -34.30 0.07 10.53
C LYS A 539 -35.00 1.11 11.38
N GLU A 540 -34.30 2.14 11.85
CA GLU A 540 -34.90 3.28 12.61
C GLU A 540 -35.64 4.26 11.71
N ASP A 541 -35.16 4.52 10.50
CA ASP A 541 -35.86 5.37 9.53
C ASP A 541 -37.11 4.67 8.98
N LEU A 542 -37.09 3.34 8.89
CA LEU A 542 -38.30 2.55 8.59
C LEU A 542 -39.39 2.69 9.68
N LYS A 543 -39.01 2.95 10.92
CA LYS A 543 -40.00 3.22 12.02
C LYS A 543 -40.55 4.64 11.95
N LYS A 544 -39.77 5.63 11.53
CA LYS A 544 -40.21 7.03 11.35
C LYS A 544 -41.14 7.20 10.13
N HIS A 545 -40.99 6.35 9.10
CA HIS A 545 -41.85 6.36 7.90
C HIS A 545 -43.05 5.40 7.96
N ARG A 546 -43.24 4.67 9.05
CA ARG A 546 -44.56 4.09 9.35
C ARG A 546 -45.46 5.24 9.76
N VAL A 547 -46.13 5.79 8.76
CA VAL A 547 -47.15 6.81 8.91
C VAL A 547 -48.14 6.37 9.98
N GLU A 548 -48.32 7.14 11.01
CA GLU A 548 -49.53 7.21 11.79
C GLU A 548 -50.72 7.40 10.83
N GLY A 549 -51.46 6.36 10.60
CA GLY A 549 -52.65 6.46 9.75
C GLY A 549 -53.04 5.20 9.00
N SER A 550 -53.16 4.07 9.69
CA SER A 550 -54.15 3.08 9.30
C SER A 550 -55.12 2.92 10.45
N VAL A 551 -56.06 3.81 10.50
CA VAL A 551 -57.28 3.63 11.23
C VAL A 551 -58.17 2.72 10.41
N ARG A 552 -58.48 1.57 11.04
CA ARG A 552 -59.58 0.62 10.83
C ARG A 552 -59.54 -0.28 9.60
#